data_6c36a748a8a4db2ce0b47987354c7c94
#
_entry.id   6c36a748a8a4db2ce0b47987354c7c94
#
_cell.length_a   1.000
_cell.length_b   1.000
_cell.length_c   1.000
_cell.angle_alpha   90.00
_cell.angle_beta   90.00
_cell.angle_gamma   90.00
#
_symmetry.space_group_name_H-M   'P 1'
#
loop_
_entity.id
_entity.type
_entity.pdbx_description
1 polymer ?
#
loop_
_entity_poly.entity_id
_entity_poly.type
_entity_poly.pdbx_seq_one_letter_code
_entity_poly.pdbx_strand_id
1 'polypeptide(L)'
;KTFHEKYGLNGAMIAAVDLMRGIGKYAGFDVVDVPGATGYLDTNYRGKAEYALRELETKDVVYVHVEAPDEAGHNGDVSGKVKAIEDLDEKVVGTILKGMKDKGPFRILILCDHWTPVSIRTHTPEPVPFILYDSGEVTKSNRCYDEANASDSGVFVEDGTKLIDMLIGSK
;
A
#
# COMPACT_ATOMS: atom_id res chain seq x y z
N LYS A 1 6.85 14.22 -15.75
CA LYS A 1 8.08 13.98 -14.98
C LYS A 1 8.01 12.62 -14.33
N THR A 2 9.10 11.86 -14.37
CA THR A 2 9.24 10.62 -13.60
C THR A 2 9.34 10.93 -12.10
N PHE A 3 9.20 9.91 -11.27
CA PHE A 3 9.35 10.04 -9.82
C PHE A 3 10.76 10.55 -9.45
N HIS A 4 11.77 10.00 -10.12
CA HIS A 4 13.15 10.46 -9.95
C HIS A 4 13.35 11.94 -10.34
N GLU A 5 12.80 12.38 -11.48
CA GLU A 5 12.87 13.78 -11.91
C GLU A 5 12.15 14.76 -10.98
N LYS A 6 11.14 14.27 -10.25
CA LYS A 6 10.37 15.11 -9.31
C LYS A 6 10.96 15.13 -7.92
N TYR A 7 11.42 13.99 -7.41
CA TYR A 7 11.81 13.82 -6.00
C TYR A 7 13.27 13.45 -5.79
N GLY A 8 14.02 13.13 -6.86
CA GLY A 8 15.41 12.68 -6.75
C GLY A 8 15.56 11.25 -6.21
N LEU A 9 14.44 10.50 -6.07
CA LEU A 9 14.40 9.17 -5.47
C LEU A 9 14.14 8.09 -6.54
N ASN A 10 14.70 6.91 -6.34
CA ASN A 10 14.49 5.74 -7.18
C ASN A 10 13.44 4.82 -6.56
N GLY A 11 12.55 4.29 -7.37
CA GLY A 11 11.47 3.46 -6.87
C GLY A 11 11.27 2.16 -7.63
N ALA A 12 10.56 1.22 -7.00
CA ALA A 12 10.07 0.00 -7.62
C ALA A 12 8.55 -0.15 -7.42
N MET A 13 7.90 -0.85 -8.36
CA MET A 13 6.47 -1.15 -8.33
C MET A 13 6.26 -2.66 -8.36
N ILE A 14 5.56 -3.17 -7.36
CA ILE A 14 5.08 -4.55 -7.28
C ILE A 14 3.56 -4.55 -7.43
N ALA A 15 3.07 -5.03 -8.56
CA ALA A 15 1.65 -5.15 -8.87
C ALA A 15 1.42 -6.32 -9.82
N ALA A 16 0.27 -6.99 -9.69
CA ALA A 16 -0.16 -8.02 -10.62
C ALA A 16 -0.95 -7.44 -11.80
N VAL A 17 -1.59 -6.27 -11.60
CA VAL A 17 -2.52 -5.63 -12.55
C VAL A 17 -1.76 -4.79 -13.56
N ASP A 18 -2.05 -4.97 -14.83
CA ASP A 18 -1.36 -4.29 -15.95
C ASP A 18 -1.47 -2.77 -15.87
N LEU A 19 -2.61 -2.25 -15.40
CA LEU A 19 -2.82 -0.81 -15.19
C LEU A 19 -1.77 -0.24 -14.22
N MET A 20 -1.61 -0.84 -13.06
CA MET A 20 -0.66 -0.38 -12.05
C MET A 20 0.78 -0.54 -12.51
N ARG A 21 1.09 -1.66 -13.20
CA ARG A 21 2.40 -1.89 -13.82
C ARG A 21 2.72 -0.83 -14.87
N GLY A 22 1.73 -0.45 -15.69
CA GLY A 22 1.84 0.63 -16.67
C GLY A 22 2.11 1.99 -16.02
N ILE A 23 1.35 2.33 -14.95
CA ILE A 23 1.57 3.55 -14.16
C ILE A 23 2.99 3.55 -13.57
N GLY A 24 3.45 2.44 -13.01
CA GLY A 24 4.81 2.30 -12.50
C GLY A 24 5.87 2.62 -13.55
N LYS A 25 5.74 2.07 -14.77
CA LYS A 25 6.64 2.37 -15.89
C LYS A 25 6.62 3.84 -16.27
N TYR A 26 5.44 4.47 -16.37
CA TYR A 26 5.33 5.90 -16.66
C TYR A 26 5.92 6.78 -15.55
N ALA A 27 5.79 6.34 -14.30
CA ALA A 27 6.43 7.00 -13.17
C ALA A 27 7.95 6.82 -13.12
N GLY A 28 8.51 5.94 -13.97
CA GLY A 28 9.94 5.64 -14.00
C GLY A 28 10.37 4.66 -12.90
N PHE A 29 9.44 3.87 -12.37
CA PHE A 29 9.74 2.79 -11.43
C PHE A 29 10.19 1.52 -12.14
N ASP A 30 11.07 0.76 -11.50
CA ASP A 30 11.33 -0.61 -11.87
C ASP A 30 10.10 -1.48 -11.54
N VAL A 31 9.51 -2.10 -12.56
CA VAL A 31 8.34 -2.97 -12.38
C VAL A 31 8.82 -4.39 -12.13
N VAL A 32 8.51 -4.89 -10.93
CA VAL A 32 9.03 -6.17 -10.43
C VAL A 32 8.02 -7.30 -10.64
N ASP A 33 8.47 -8.39 -11.24
CA ASP A 33 7.69 -9.60 -11.40
C ASP A 33 7.83 -10.50 -10.17
N VAL A 34 6.70 -10.80 -9.52
CA VAL A 34 6.66 -11.70 -8.36
C VAL A 34 5.96 -12.99 -8.76
N PRO A 35 6.64 -14.15 -8.70
CA PRO A 35 6.02 -15.43 -9.03
C PRO A 35 4.77 -15.70 -8.18
N GLY A 36 3.66 -16.05 -8.85
CA GLY A 36 2.38 -16.30 -8.19
C GLY A 36 1.62 -15.06 -7.74
N ALA A 37 2.08 -13.85 -8.10
CA ALA A 37 1.28 -12.64 -7.90
C ALA A 37 0.10 -12.62 -8.90
N THR A 38 -1.11 -12.50 -8.35
CA THR A 38 -2.37 -12.36 -9.08
C THR A 38 -3.15 -11.15 -8.56
N GLY A 39 -4.24 -10.76 -9.22
CA GLY A 39 -5.20 -9.77 -8.72
C GLY A 39 -6.21 -10.36 -7.71
N TYR A 40 -6.19 -11.67 -7.44
CA TYR A 40 -7.22 -12.40 -6.71
C TYR A 40 -6.77 -12.84 -5.31
N LEU A 41 -7.68 -13.52 -4.59
CA LEU A 41 -7.44 -14.00 -3.21
C LEU A 41 -6.26 -14.95 -3.06
N ASP A 42 -5.92 -15.68 -4.10
CA ASP A 42 -4.82 -16.65 -4.16
C ASP A 42 -3.45 -16.01 -4.44
N THR A 43 -3.39 -14.68 -4.53
CA THR A 43 -2.13 -13.96 -4.80
C THR A 43 -1.04 -14.30 -3.79
N ASN A 44 0.21 -14.30 -4.25
CA ASN A 44 1.37 -14.51 -3.40
C ASN A 44 1.68 -13.25 -2.54
N TYR A 45 0.89 -13.04 -1.49
CA TYR A 45 1.05 -11.90 -0.56
C TYR A 45 2.47 -11.83 0.03
N ARG A 46 2.96 -12.95 0.56
CA ARG A 46 4.29 -13.01 1.18
C ARG A 46 5.40 -12.73 0.16
N GLY A 47 5.30 -13.30 -1.03
CA GLY A 47 6.25 -13.04 -2.12
C GLY A 47 6.30 -11.55 -2.46
N LYS A 48 5.16 -10.86 -2.55
CA LYS A 48 5.13 -9.40 -2.77
C LYS A 48 5.95 -8.65 -1.72
N ALA A 49 5.80 -9.01 -0.43
CA ALA A 49 6.56 -8.39 0.66
C ALA A 49 8.05 -8.73 0.62
N GLU A 50 8.41 -9.98 0.34
CA GLU A 50 9.81 -10.42 0.26
C GLU A 50 10.56 -9.73 -0.90
N TYR A 51 9.90 -9.59 -2.06
CA TYR A 51 10.46 -8.84 -3.18
C TYR A 51 10.56 -7.35 -2.87
N ALA A 52 9.59 -6.77 -2.17
CA ALA A 52 9.68 -5.37 -1.72
C ALA A 52 10.90 -5.14 -0.82
N LEU A 53 11.17 -6.04 0.13
CA LEU A 53 12.35 -5.97 0.98
C LEU A 53 13.66 -6.07 0.21
N ARG A 54 13.72 -6.87 -0.86
CA ARG A 54 14.89 -6.96 -1.74
C ARG A 54 15.09 -5.66 -2.53
N GLU A 55 14.02 -5.11 -3.09
CA GLU A 55 14.10 -3.84 -3.83
C GLU A 55 14.56 -2.70 -2.92
N LEU A 56 14.12 -2.65 -1.67
CA LEU A 56 14.54 -1.65 -0.68
C LEU A 56 16.04 -1.73 -0.31
N GLU A 57 16.76 -2.76 -0.75
CA GLU A 57 18.23 -2.79 -0.59
C GLU A 57 18.94 -1.79 -1.52
N THR A 58 18.29 -1.38 -2.61
CA THR A 58 18.84 -0.49 -3.65
C THR A 58 17.93 0.66 -4.05
N LYS A 59 16.66 0.62 -3.65
CA LYS A 59 15.65 1.63 -3.95
C LYS A 59 15.27 2.42 -2.69
N ASP A 60 14.88 3.66 -2.91
CA ASP A 60 14.42 4.56 -1.85
C ASP A 60 12.95 4.33 -1.49
N VAL A 61 12.14 3.92 -2.47
CA VAL A 61 10.68 3.70 -2.31
C VAL A 61 10.25 2.44 -3.05
N VAL A 62 9.39 1.64 -2.41
CA VAL A 62 8.72 0.51 -3.08
C VAL A 62 7.22 0.63 -2.92
N TYR A 63 6.50 0.57 -4.03
CA TYR A 63 5.05 0.56 -4.08
C TYR A 63 4.58 -0.90 -4.20
N VAL A 64 3.79 -1.36 -3.23
CA VAL A 64 3.23 -2.73 -3.23
C VAL A 64 1.71 -2.64 -3.38
N HIS A 65 1.20 -3.14 -4.49
CA HIS A 65 -0.23 -3.16 -4.79
C HIS A 65 -0.83 -4.55 -4.56
N VAL A 66 -1.98 -4.59 -3.88
CA VAL A 66 -2.76 -5.80 -3.60
C VAL A 66 -4.21 -5.56 -4.00
N GLU A 67 -4.65 -6.18 -5.09
CA GLU A 67 -5.97 -6.04 -5.71
C GLU A 67 -7.06 -6.85 -5.00
N ALA A 68 -6.69 -7.94 -4.35
CA ALA A 68 -7.62 -8.95 -3.83
C ALA A 68 -8.80 -8.42 -2.98
N PRO A 69 -8.64 -7.40 -2.09
CA PRO A 69 -9.77 -6.83 -1.37
C PRO A 69 -10.79 -6.13 -2.29
N ASP A 70 -10.33 -5.53 -3.38
CA ASP A 70 -11.16 -4.86 -4.38
C ASP A 70 -11.97 -5.88 -5.18
N GLU A 71 -11.32 -6.90 -5.71
CA GLU A 71 -11.96 -7.99 -6.44
C GLU A 71 -13.03 -8.72 -5.60
N ALA A 72 -12.74 -8.99 -4.32
CA ALA A 72 -13.74 -9.55 -3.41
C ALA A 72 -14.92 -8.59 -3.20
N GLY A 73 -14.67 -7.28 -3.15
CA GLY A 73 -15.71 -6.25 -3.11
C GLY A 73 -16.62 -6.29 -4.33
N HIS A 74 -16.07 -6.32 -5.54
CA HIS A 74 -16.81 -6.42 -6.80
C HIS A 74 -17.64 -7.69 -6.90
N ASN A 75 -17.12 -8.80 -6.38
CA ASN A 75 -17.85 -10.08 -6.34
C ASN A 75 -18.93 -10.15 -5.25
N GLY A 76 -18.98 -9.18 -4.34
CA GLY A 76 -19.87 -9.20 -3.18
C GLY A 76 -19.50 -10.26 -2.15
N ASP A 77 -18.25 -10.72 -2.16
CA ASP A 77 -17.72 -11.75 -1.26
C ASP A 77 -17.18 -11.10 0.03
N VAL A 78 -18.04 -11.04 1.05
CA VAL A 78 -17.68 -10.49 2.37
C VAL A 78 -16.56 -11.28 3.02
N SER A 79 -16.66 -12.61 3.01
CA SER A 79 -15.66 -13.48 3.66
C SER A 79 -14.30 -13.40 2.97
N GLY A 80 -14.30 -13.39 1.64
CA GLY A 80 -13.09 -13.21 0.84
C GLY A 80 -12.44 -11.85 1.07
N LYS A 81 -13.25 -10.77 1.16
CA LYS A 81 -12.72 -9.43 1.43
C LYS A 81 -12.06 -9.32 2.80
N VAL A 82 -12.72 -9.83 3.85
CA VAL A 82 -12.13 -9.88 5.20
C VAL A 82 -10.82 -10.67 5.18
N LYS A 83 -10.82 -11.86 4.55
CA LYS A 83 -9.62 -12.69 4.43
C LYS A 83 -8.49 -12.00 3.67
N ALA A 84 -8.80 -11.27 2.60
CA ALA A 84 -7.80 -10.54 1.83
C ALA A 84 -7.14 -9.41 2.65
N ILE A 85 -7.93 -8.71 3.48
CA ILE A 85 -7.44 -7.66 4.36
C ILE A 85 -6.56 -8.26 5.47
N GLU A 86 -6.99 -9.36 6.10
CA GLU A 86 -6.19 -10.09 7.10
C GLU A 86 -4.86 -10.58 6.51
N ASP A 87 -4.90 -11.14 5.29
CA ASP A 87 -3.70 -11.62 4.59
C ASP A 87 -2.76 -10.49 4.18
N LEU A 88 -3.29 -9.34 3.81
CA LEU A 88 -2.49 -8.12 3.56
C LEU A 88 -1.79 -7.69 4.86
N ASP A 89 -2.52 -7.58 5.96
CA ASP A 89 -1.95 -7.18 7.24
C ASP A 89 -0.87 -8.17 7.71
N GLU A 90 -1.19 -9.45 7.80
CA GLU A 90 -0.26 -10.45 8.33
C GLU A 90 0.91 -10.71 7.38
N LYS A 91 0.61 -10.98 6.08
CA LYS A 91 1.59 -11.53 5.15
C LYS A 91 2.37 -10.45 4.38
N VAL A 92 1.79 -9.26 4.19
CA VAL A 92 2.50 -8.15 3.54
C VAL A 92 3.07 -7.21 4.59
N VAL A 93 2.21 -6.52 5.34
CA VAL A 93 2.64 -5.50 6.31
C VAL A 93 3.50 -6.12 7.41
N GLY A 94 3.05 -7.22 8.01
CA GLY A 94 3.79 -7.93 9.05
C GLY A 94 5.15 -8.45 8.58
N THR A 95 5.26 -8.92 7.33
CA THR A 95 6.53 -9.36 6.75
C THR A 95 7.48 -8.18 6.53
N ILE A 96 6.99 -7.06 6.00
CA ILE A 96 7.78 -5.84 5.78
C ILE A 96 8.28 -5.28 7.11
N LEU A 97 7.40 -5.14 8.11
CA LEU A 97 7.78 -4.64 9.43
C LEU A 97 8.87 -5.48 10.09
N LYS A 98 8.77 -6.81 10.00
CA LYS A 98 9.81 -7.74 10.51
C LYS A 98 11.12 -7.59 9.75
N GLY A 99 11.06 -7.49 8.42
CA GLY A 99 12.24 -7.38 7.56
C GLY A 99 12.97 -6.05 7.67
N MET A 100 12.27 -4.99 8.06
CA MET A 100 12.83 -3.64 8.23
C MET A 100 13.35 -3.35 9.64
N LYS A 101 13.08 -4.21 10.62
CA LYS A 101 13.36 -3.97 12.05
C LYS A 101 14.79 -3.50 12.33
N ASP A 102 15.77 -4.05 11.61
CA ASP A 102 17.19 -3.77 11.83
C ASP A 102 17.87 -3.08 10.62
N LYS A 103 17.06 -2.51 9.72
CA LYS A 103 17.53 -1.87 8.47
C LYS A 103 17.69 -0.33 8.58
N GLY A 104 17.50 0.25 9.76
CA GLY A 104 17.54 1.71 9.99
C GLY A 104 16.15 2.35 9.95
N PRO A 105 16.08 3.70 10.01
CA PRO A 105 14.79 4.41 9.98
C PRO A 105 14.06 4.21 8.67
N PHE A 106 12.73 4.01 8.75
CA PHE A 106 11.86 3.84 7.57
C PHE A 106 10.46 4.38 7.85
N ARG A 107 9.73 4.66 6.79
CA ARG A 107 8.31 5.01 6.84
C ARG A 107 7.48 4.04 6.01
N ILE A 108 6.25 3.81 6.45
CA ILE A 108 5.25 3.04 5.70
C ILE A 108 3.98 3.88 5.59
N LEU A 109 3.46 3.99 4.38
CA LEU A 109 2.13 4.51 4.09
C LEU A 109 1.25 3.34 3.65
N ILE A 110 0.11 3.15 4.32
CA ILE A 110 -0.89 2.12 4.00
C ILE A 110 -2.21 2.83 3.74
N LEU A 111 -2.82 2.56 2.60
CA LEU A 111 -4.13 3.09 2.24
C LEU A 111 -4.79 2.20 1.18
N CYS A 112 -6.10 2.34 1.00
CA CYS A 112 -6.77 1.92 -0.23
C CYS A 112 -6.84 3.12 -1.20
N ASP A 113 -6.97 2.84 -2.48
CA ASP A 113 -7.12 3.85 -3.54
C ASP A 113 -8.56 4.37 -3.62
N HIS A 114 -9.55 3.55 -3.29
CA HIS A 114 -10.98 3.86 -3.23
C HIS A 114 -11.73 2.83 -2.37
N TRP A 115 -12.96 3.13 -2.05
CA TRP A 115 -13.89 2.17 -1.47
C TRP A 115 -14.47 1.27 -2.56
N THR A 116 -14.64 -0.01 -2.25
CA THR A 116 -15.38 -0.99 -3.05
C THR A 116 -16.32 -1.77 -2.13
N PRO A 117 -17.42 -1.14 -1.68
CA PRO A 117 -18.33 -1.78 -0.74
C PRO A 117 -18.97 -3.04 -1.34
N VAL A 118 -18.95 -4.13 -0.60
CA VAL A 118 -19.50 -5.43 -1.04
C VAL A 118 -21.00 -5.37 -1.35
N SER A 119 -21.73 -4.45 -0.73
CA SER A 119 -23.16 -4.23 -0.96
C SER A 119 -23.47 -3.57 -2.30
N ILE A 120 -22.54 -2.74 -2.80
CA ILE A 120 -22.69 -1.95 -4.03
C ILE A 120 -21.95 -2.61 -5.20
N ARG A 121 -20.86 -3.35 -4.91
CA ARG A 121 -20.02 -4.07 -5.88
C ARG A 121 -19.38 -3.18 -6.93
N THR A 122 -19.11 -1.93 -6.58
CA THR A 122 -18.42 -0.96 -7.43
C THR A 122 -17.78 0.13 -6.57
N HIS A 123 -16.93 0.94 -7.18
CA HIS A 123 -16.22 2.00 -6.48
C HIS A 123 -17.15 3.12 -6.04
N THR A 124 -16.83 3.74 -4.92
CA THR A 124 -17.55 4.89 -4.37
C THR A 124 -16.56 6.00 -3.97
N PRO A 125 -17.00 7.28 -3.93
CA PRO A 125 -16.09 8.43 -3.84
C PRO A 125 -15.76 8.87 -2.41
N GLU A 126 -16.12 8.10 -1.39
CA GLU A 126 -15.86 8.46 0.00
C GLU A 126 -14.35 8.55 0.28
N PRO A 127 -13.92 9.42 1.21
CA PRO A 127 -12.54 9.49 1.65
C PRO A 127 -12.06 8.17 2.24
N VAL A 128 -10.87 7.74 1.85
CA VAL A 128 -10.26 6.49 2.33
C VAL A 128 -9.42 6.71 3.58
N PRO A 129 -9.39 5.75 4.52
CA PRO A 129 -8.47 5.80 5.64
C PRO A 129 -7.02 5.57 5.18
N PHE A 130 -6.06 6.17 5.90
CA PHE A 130 -4.65 5.88 5.70
C PHE A 130 -3.89 5.80 7.02
N ILE A 131 -2.78 5.07 7.02
CA ILE A 131 -1.78 5.06 8.09
C ILE A 131 -0.46 5.55 7.53
N LEU A 132 0.16 6.50 8.20
CA LEU A 132 1.56 6.84 8.02
C LEU A 132 2.33 6.46 9.29
N TYR A 133 3.19 5.48 9.17
CA TYR A 133 4.07 5.01 10.24
C TYR A 133 5.50 5.52 10.00
N ASP A 134 6.11 6.11 11.02
CA ASP A 134 7.53 6.49 11.04
C ASP A 134 8.22 5.72 12.17
N SER A 135 9.21 4.90 11.84
CA SER A 135 9.95 4.10 12.82
C SER A 135 10.84 4.94 13.76
N GLY A 136 11.12 6.18 13.40
CA GLY A 136 11.87 7.13 14.22
C GLY A 136 11.01 7.89 15.24
N GLU A 137 9.67 7.80 15.12
CA GLU A 137 8.75 8.49 16.01
C GLU A 137 8.06 7.52 16.99
N VAL A 138 8.04 7.87 18.26
CA VAL A 138 7.31 7.11 19.29
C VAL A 138 5.87 7.62 19.37
N THR A 139 5.07 7.37 18.35
CA THR A 139 3.63 7.62 18.41
C THR A 139 2.90 6.35 18.86
N LYS A 140 2.29 6.39 20.04
CA LYS A 140 1.41 5.30 20.49
C LYS A 140 -0.03 5.68 20.18
N SER A 141 -0.49 5.35 18.99
CA SER A 141 -1.91 5.30 18.72
C SER A 141 -2.43 3.91 19.14
N ASN A 142 -3.40 3.84 20.04
CA ASN A 142 -4.12 2.60 20.38
C ASN A 142 -5.36 2.43 19.46
N ARG A 143 -5.40 3.10 18.32
CA ARG A 143 -6.51 3.06 17.36
C ARG A 143 -6.31 1.93 16.37
N CYS A 144 -7.39 1.27 16.02
CA CYS A 144 -7.41 0.35 14.88
C CYS A 144 -7.39 1.11 13.56
N TYR A 145 -6.94 0.46 12.50
CA TYR A 145 -7.03 0.98 11.14
C TYR A 145 -8.43 0.67 10.59
N ASP A 146 -9.29 1.63 10.67
CA ASP A 146 -10.66 1.60 10.13
C ASP A 146 -11.15 3.03 9.87
N GLU A 147 -12.27 3.15 9.16
CA GLU A 147 -12.84 4.42 8.74
C GLU A 147 -13.30 5.28 9.93
N ALA A 148 -13.83 4.66 10.98
CA ALA A 148 -14.32 5.37 12.17
C ALA A 148 -13.16 6.01 12.93
N ASN A 149 -12.10 5.24 13.21
CA ASN A 149 -10.91 5.74 13.89
C ASN A 149 -10.15 6.77 13.04
N ALA A 150 -10.12 6.59 11.71
CA ALA A 150 -9.52 7.57 10.80
C ALA A 150 -10.30 8.90 10.84
N SER A 151 -11.62 8.86 10.76
CA SER A 151 -12.50 10.05 10.87
C SER A 151 -12.29 10.77 12.20
N ASP A 152 -12.21 10.03 13.31
CA ASP A 152 -12.02 10.57 14.65
C ASP A 152 -10.59 11.07 14.92
N SER A 153 -9.65 10.82 13.99
CA SER A 153 -8.27 11.30 14.14
C SER A 153 -8.12 12.81 14.04
N GLY A 154 -9.05 13.47 13.35
CA GLY A 154 -8.96 14.89 13.01
C GLY A 154 -7.96 15.19 11.89
N VAL A 155 -7.33 14.17 11.30
CA VAL A 155 -6.41 14.33 10.17
C VAL A 155 -7.18 14.10 8.87
N PHE A 156 -7.19 15.10 8.00
CA PHE A 156 -7.80 15.01 6.67
C PHE A 156 -6.86 15.59 5.61
N VAL A 157 -6.59 14.83 4.55
CA VAL A 157 -5.77 15.25 3.43
C VAL A 157 -6.67 15.35 2.19
N GLU A 158 -7.05 16.57 1.84
CA GLU A 158 -7.97 16.84 0.73
C GLU A 158 -7.38 16.42 -0.64
N ASP A 159 -6.08 16.65 -0.81
CA ASP A 159 -5.33 16.28 -2.02
C ASP A 159 -4.46 15.06 -1.75
N GLY A 160 -4.92 13.87 -2.14
CA GLY A 160 -4.21 12.60 -1.95
C GLY A 160 -2.81 12.58 -2.58
N THR A 161 -2.53 13.46 -3.57
CA THR A 161 -1.18 13.57 -4.15
C THR A 161 -0.13 14.10 -3.14
N LYS A 162 -0.58 14.66 -2.02
CA LYS A 162 0.29 15.12 -0.93
C LYS A 162 0.75 14.00 0.01
N LEU A 163 0.11 12.85 -0.03
CA LEU A 163 0.50 11.72 0.82
C LEU A 163 1.93 11.24 0.52
N ILE A 164 2.36 11.32 -0.74
CA ILE A 164 3.74 10.97 -1.09
C ILE A 164 4.74 11.95 -0.47
N ASP A 165 4.43 13.24 -0.43
CA ASP A 165 5.28 14.26 0.19
C ASP A 165 5.43 13.98 1.70
N MET A 166 4.34 13.54 2.37
CA MET A 166 4.37 13.13 3.77
C MET A 166 5.22 11.87 3.98
N LEU A 167 5.10 10.88 3.09
CA LEU A 167 5.89 9.65 3.17
C LEU A 167 7.39 9.91 3.06
N ILE A 168 7.81 10.71 2.07
CA ILE A 168 9.24 10.98 1.84
C ILE A 168 9.79 12.10 2.73
N GLY A 169 8.94 12.79 3.50
CA GLY A 169 9.34 13.86 4.41
C GLY A 169 9.78 15.14 3.70
N SER A 170 9.34 15.38 2.46
CA SER A 170 9.54 16.66 1.80
C SER A 170 8.65 17.72 2.45
N LYS A 171 9.26 18.85 2.81
CA LYS A 171 8.57 20.02 3.37
C LYS A 171 7.87 20.84 2.31
#